data_f2bb941dd30580bae37ada78ec9b9fc6
#
_entry.id   f2bb941dd30580bae37ada78ec9b9fc6
#
_cell.length_a   1.000
_cell.length_b   1.000
_cell.length_c   1.000
_cell.angle_alpha   90.00
_cell.angle_beta   90.00
_cell.angle_gamma   90.00
#
_symmetry.space_group_name_H-M   'P 1'
#
loop_
_entity.id
_entity.type
_entity.pdbx_description
1 polymer ?
#
loop_
_entity_poly.entity_id
_entity_poly.type
_entity_poly.pdbx_seq_one_letter_code
_entity_poly.pdbx_strand_id
1 'polypeptide(L)'
;MYENEKTALNTLAPTSEGQSSTDNSIIANSDEKVKWLSDDNKVNEPLFCESFCENRQLKCIDGAFYSVDGAVSAEELTARISDILVRNGITTSIAKRSKALFDALKLHCHCAPIKPNENEIHIQNGIIIADGDCGKPPTFIPEKKFCVNRLNINYDPDVWNGVYYPANFQGFLYELLDSQDVLTLQEFLGYCLIPSTRAQTALFIIGSGGEGKSRIGVVLNAIFGSAMLSGCFQRVEDDKFFRYNLINKLLMNDDDMQMTALKSTGYIKNIITAEIPIDVEAKGKQSRPAQLYCRFLCFGNGSPKALYDKSDGFARRLLILSAKPKPSNRKDNPFLAEMFIAEKEKIFCWMLDGLRRLKKNNYEFTVSEKTRANVAEAVAENCNIVDFLAEAAGFNERSVVSSTTIYKIYFGWCEDNGLTALKRDTFINWLKSNAQKYSVKYSNNIYENGKRVRGFEGIYLN
;
A
#
# COMPACT_ATOMS: atom_id res chain seq x y z
N MET A 1 -52.49 11.24 -40.99
CA MET A 1 -52.59 12.69 -40.75
C MET A 1 -51.70 12.92 -39.53
N TYR A 2 -50.50 13.32 -39.76
CA TYR A 2 -49.87 14.65 -39.69
C TYR A 2 -49.87 15.17 -38.26
N GLU A 3 -48.77 15.55 -37.62
CA GLU A 3 -47.65 16.37 -38.11
C GLU A 3 -46.42 16.19 -37.20
N ASN A 4 -45.28 16.52 -37.77
CA ASN A 4 -43.97 16.66 -37.16
C ASN A 4 -43.92 17.79 -36.13
N GLU A 5 -43.22 17.53 -35.00
CA GLU A 5 -42.47 18.60 -34.33
C GLU A 5 -41.05 18.11 -33.98
N LYS A 6 -40.10 18.66 -34.71
CA LYS A 6 -38.67 18.66 -34.38
C LYS A 6 -38.49 19.67 -33.23
N THR A 7 -38.04 19.18 -32.08
CA THR A 7 -37.51 20.09 -31.07
C THR A 7 -36.04 19.72 -30.79
N ALA A 8 -35.22 20.74 -30.89
CA ALA A 8 -33.75 20.69 -30.90
C ALA A 8 -33.17 20.09 -29.62
N LEU A 9 -32.21 19.20 -29.79
CA LEU A 9 -31.26 18.82 -28.74
C LEU A 9 -30.28 19.99 -28.53
N ASN A 10 -30.46 20.67 -27.39
CA ASN A 10 -29.41 21.53 -26.84
C ASN A 10 -28.38 20.65 -26.15
N THR A 11 -27.24 20.54 -26.81
CA THR A 11 -25.97 20.01 -26.23
C THR A 11 -25.48 20.97 -25.15
N LEU A 12 -25.67 20.59 -23.90
CA LEU A 12 -24.96 21.19 -22.76
C LEU A 12 -23.60 20.49 -22.66
N ALA A 13 -22.55 21.20 -23.07
CA ALA A 13 -21.17 20.86 -22.75
C ALA A 13 -20.96 20.99 -21.22
N PRO A 14 -20.17 20.11 -20.57
CA PRO A 14 -19.82 20.30 -19.18
C PRO A 14 -18.79 21.46 -19.08
N THR A 15 -19.18 22.53 -18.43
CA THR A 15 -18.30 23.59 -17.99
C THR A 15 -17.40 23.05 -16.88
N SER A 16 -16.17 22.75 -17.22
CA SER A 16 -15.07 22.56 -16.27
C SER A 16 -14.59 23.93 -15.80
N GLU A 17 -15.26 24.51 -14.83
CA GLU A 17 -14.69 25.61 -14.03
C GLU A 17 -14.13 25.05 -12.72
N GLY A 18 -12.97 24.43 -12.81
CA GLY A 18 -12.04 24.29 -11.68
C GLY A 18 -11.24 25.59 -11.62
N GLN A 19 -11.65 26.51 -10.77
CA GLN A 19 -10.86 27.71 -10.46
C GLN A 19 -9.51 27.30 -9.88
N SER A 20 -8.44 27.34 -10.69
CA SER A 20 -7.09 27.47 -10.22
C SER A 20 -6.86 28.94 -9.87
N SER A 21 -7.19 29.31 -8.65
CA SER A 21 -6.78 30.60 -8.09
C SER A 21 -5.29 30.51 -7.73
N THR A 22 -4.52 31.50 -8.19
CA THR A 22 -3.16 31.89 -7.81
C THR A 22 -1.99 31.42 -8.69
N ASP A 23 -2.02 31.74 -9.99
CA ASP A 23 -0.79 31.68 -10.80
C ASP A 23 -0.53 33.00 -11.60
N ASN A 24 -1.20 34.11 -11.24
CA ASN A 24 -1.09 35.35 -12.00
C ASN A 24 0.01 36.31 -11.53
N SER A 25 0.86 35.95 -10.59
CA SER A 25 1.87 36.91 -10.04
C SER A 25 3.24 36.89 -10.72
N ILE A 26 3.42 36.09 -11.79
CA ILE A 26 4.65 36.17 -12.63
C ILE A 26 4.37 36.93 -13.94
N ILE A 27 3.19 37.47 -14.15
CA ILE A 27 2.94 38.39 -15.24
C ILE A 27 3.45 39.75 -14.74
N ALA A 28 4.71 40.02 -15.00
CA ALA A 28 5.18 41.39 -14.97
C ALA A 28 4.23 42.27 -15.83
N ASN A 29 3.82 43.42 -15.31
CA ASN A 29 3.21 44.46 -16.13
C ASN A 29 4.03 44.56 -17.40
N SER A 30 3.41 44.71 -18.55
CA SER A 30 3.95 44.57 -19.91
C SER A 30 5.19 45.42 -20.26
N ASP A 31 5.79 46.13 -19.32
CA ASP A 31 6.92 47.04 -19.54
C ASP A 31 8.14 46.83 -18.59
N GLU A 32 8.10 45.94 -17.60
CA GLU A 32 9.29 45.62 -16.78
C GLU A 32 10.00 44.37 -17.30
N LYS A 33 11.21 44.54 -17.86
CA LYS A 33 12.09 43.43 -18.24
C LYS A 33 12.38 42.54 -17.03
N VAL A 34 12.15 41.26 -17.18
CA VAL A 34 12.48 40.30 -16.13
C VAL A 34 13.99 40.28 -15.86
N LYS A 35 14.38 40.34 -14.60
CA LYS A 35 15.80 40.48 -14.17
C LYS A 35 16.69 39.31 -14.61
N TRP A 36 16.13 38.16 -14.91
CA TRP A 36 16.86 36.96 -15.31
C TRP A 36 17.14 36.87 -16.83
N LEU A 37 16.63 37.81 -17.65
CA LEU A 37 16.80 37.80 -19.09
C LEU A 37 17.56 39.07 -19.52
N SER A 38 18.71 38.86 -20.17
CA SER A 38 19.52 39.98 -20.75
C SER A 38 18.98 40.41 -22.11
N ASP A 39 19.42 41.57 -22.60
CA ASP A 39 19.01 42.16 -23.88
C ASP A 39 19.36 41.28 -25.09
N ASP A 40 20.39 40.45 -24.99
CA ASP A 40 20.83 39.50 -26.02
C ASP A 40 20.19 38.10 -25.84
N ASN A 41 19.06 38.02 -25.16
CA ASN A 41 18.29 36.79 -24.89
C ASN A 41 19.07 35.67 -24.16
N LYS A 42 20.07 36.05 -23.37
CA LYS A 42 20.74 35.09 -22.47
C LYS A 42 20.03 35.04 -21.12
N VAL A 43 19.80 33.79 -20.66
CA VAL A 43 19.17 33.53 -19.38
C VAL A 43 20.23 33.44 -18.28
N ASN A 44 20.06 34.23 -17.24
CA ASN A 44 20.81 34.09 -15.99
C ASN A 44 20.14 33.02 -15.15
N GLU A 45 20.71 31.80 -15.12
CA GLU A 45 20.12 30.63 -14.46
C GLU A 45 19.85 30.83 -12.96
N PRO A 46 20.78 31.36 -12.14
CA PRO A 46 20.50 31.65 -10.73
C PRO A 46 19.31 32.59 -10.52
N LEU A 47 19.28 33.74 -11.22
CA LEU A 47 18.17 34.69 -11.10
C LEU A 47 16.84 34.12 -11.61
N PHE A 48 16.88 33.26 -12.63
CA PHE A 48 15.69 32.54 -13.09
C PHE A 48 15.17 31.60 -11.99
N CYS A 49 16.05 30.83 -11.37
CA CYS A 49 15.67 29.91 -10.30
C CYS A 49 15.11 30.64 -9.07
N GLU A 50 15.70 31.75 -8.67
CA GLU A 50 15.18 32.61 -7.61
C GLU A 50 13.78 33.10 -7.94
N SER A 51 13.60 33.75 -9.11
CA SER A 51 12.30 34.25 -9.57
C SER A 51 11.26 33.11 -9.71
N PHE A 52 11.65 31.95 -10.22
CA PHE A 52 10.76 30.80 -10.36
C PHE A 52 10.28 30.28 -9.00
N CYS A 53 11.13 30.34 -7.97
CA CYS A 53 10.84 29.86 -6.62
C CYS A 53 10.21 30.91 -5.69
N GLU A 54 10.23 32.21 -6.06
CA GLU A 54 9.82 33.32 -5.20
C GLU A 54 8.42 33.16 -4.59
N ASN A 55 7.47 32.64 -5.37
CA ASN A 55 6.11 32.36 -4.92
C ASN A 55 5.83 30.85 -4.75
N ARG A 56 6.85 30.00 -4.81
CA ARG A 56 6.73 28.55 -4.75
C ARG A 56 7.76 28.00 -3.79
N GLN A 57 7.32 27.48 -2.67
CA GLN A 57 8.19 26.78 -1.74
C GLN A 57 8.59 25.40 -2.32
N LEU A 58 9.40 25.42 -3.40
CA LEU A 58 9.88 24.18 -4.02
C LEU A 58 11.07 23.61 -3.25
N LYS A 59 11.07 22.30 -3.07
CA LYS A 59 12.20 21.51 -2.56
C LYS A 59 12.47 20.35 -3.49
N CYS A 60 13.73 20.13 -3.81
CA CYS A 60 14.19 18.97 -4.57
C CYS A 60 14.83 17.96 -3.63
N ILE A 61 14.12 16.88 -3.33
CA ILE A 61 14.57 15.79 -2.46
C ILE A 61 14.83 14.59 -3.34
N ASP A 62 16.07 14.11 -3.38
CA ASP A 62 16.46 12.92 -4.15
C ASP A 62 16.13 13.01 -5.66
N GLY A 63 16.11 14.23 -6.19
CA GLY A 63 15.80 14.51 -7.59
C GLY A 63 14.31 14.57 -7.92
N ALA A 64 13.42 14.42 -6.93
CA ALA A 64 11.98 14.65 -7.03
C ALA A 64 11.62 16.01 -6.43
N PHE A 65 10.72 16.73 -7.10
CA PHE A 65 10.27 18.04 -6.63
C PHE A 65 9.01 17.93 -5.79
N TYR A 66 8.95 18.76 -4.76
CA TYR A 66 7.81 18.91 -3.87
C TYR A 66 7.52 20.39 -3.65
N SER A 67 6.26 20.74 -3.60
CA SER A 67 5.74 22.03 -3.14
C SER A 67 5.05 21.88 -1.79
N VAL A 68 4.52 22.98 -1.25
CA VAL A 68 3.63 22.94 -0.08
C VAL A 68 2.37 22.10 -0.36
N ASP A 69 1.94 21.99 -1.62
CA ASP A 69 0.76 21.23 -2.00
C ASP A 69 1.02 19.73 -2.25
N GLY A 70 2.29 19.33 -2.34
CA GLY A 70 2.68 17.93 -2.52
C GLY A 70 3.74 17.73 -3.61
N ALA A 71 3.84 16.53 -4.14
CA ALA A 71 4.79 16.18 -5.20
C ALA A 71 4.43 16.90 -6.52
N VAL A 72 5.45 17.42 -7.20
CA VAL A 72 5.32 18.12 -8.49
C VAL A 72 6.02 17.32 -9.57
N SER A 73 5.35 17.04 -10.68
CA SER A 73 5.94 16.23 -11.74
C SER A 73 7.03 16.99 -12.51
N ALA A 74 8.02 16.24 -13.02
CA ALA A 74 9.07 16.82 -13.83
C ALA A 74 8.52 17.41 -15.15
N GLU A 75 7.50 16.76 -15.70
CA GLU A 75 6.81 17.18 -16.92
C GLU A 75 6.10 18.52 -16.69
N GLU A 76 5.38 18.66 -15.58
CA GLU A 76 4.70 19.89 -15.20
C GLU A 76 5.67 21.06 -15.03
N LEU A 77 6.76 20.86 -14.29
CA LEU A 77 7.79 21.90 -14.10
C LEU A 77 8.45 22.27 -15.43
N THR A 78 8.78 21.28 -16.26
CA THR A 78 9.41 21.54 -17.56
C THR A 78 8.46 22.29 -18.49
N ALA A 79 7.19 21.96 -18.50
CA ALA A 79 6.18 22.67 -19.28
C ALA A 79 6.01 24.13 -18.80
N ARG A 80 5.97 24.36 -17.49
CA ARG A 80 5.91 25.73 -16.90
C ARG A 80 7.15 26.55 -17.24
N ILE A 81 8.36 25.96 -17.16
CA ILE A 81 9.60 26.62 -17.58
C ILE A 81 9.52 27.01 -19.04
N SER A 82 9.09 26.09 -19.92
CA SER A 82 8.92 26.35 -21.34
C SER A 82 7.96 27.49 -21.63
N ASP A 83 6.82 27.51 -20.95
CA ASP A 83 5.82 28.58 -21.08
C ASP A 83 6.38 29.96 -20.66
N ILE A 84 7.09 30.01 -19.53
CA ILE A 84 7.75 31.25 -19.08
C ILE A 84 8.78 31.74 -20.11
N LEU A 85 9.60 30.86 -20.68
CA LEU A 85 10.56 31.22 -21.70
C LEU A 85 9.89 31.82 -22.94
N VAL A 86 8.82 31.17 -23.44
CA VAL A 86 8.07 31.61 -24.63
C VAL A 86 7.41 32.97 -24.38
N ARG A 87 6.74 33.15 -23.25
CA ARG A 87 6.10 34.44 -22.88
C ARG A 87 7.08 35.60 -22.80
N ASN A 88 8.37 35.32 -22.49
CA ASN A 88 9.43 36.34 -22.46
C ASN A 88 10.25 36.41 -23.77
N GLY A 89 9.70 35.97 -24.89
CA GLY A 89 10.27 36.13 -26.21
C GLY A 89 11.37 35.15 -26.60
N ILE A 90 11.65 34.16 -25.77
CA ILE A 90 12.60 33.10 -26.10
C ILE A 90 11.87 32.00 -26.90
N THR A 91 12.10 31.97 -28.23
CA THR A 91 11.40 31.07 -29.15
C THR A 91 12.31 30.01 -29.78
N THR A 92 13.60 30.02 -29.48
CA THR A 92 14.59 29.09 -30.08
C THR A 92 15.20 28.17 -29.04
N SER A 93 15.42 26.90 -29.42
CA SER A 93 16.04 25.86 -28.59
C SER A 93 15.32 25.63 -27.25
N ILE A 94 13.98 25.81 -27.23
CA ILE A 94 13.17 25.77 -26.01
C ILE A 94 13.40 24.47 -25.21
N ALA A 95 13.34 23.30 -25.85
CA ALA A 95 13.52 22.03 -25.15
C ALA A 95 14.90 21.93 -24.45
N LYS A 96 15.97 22.38 -25.12
CA LYS A 96 17.33 22.40 -24.53
C LYS A 96 17.43 23.38 -23.35
N ARG A 97 16.87 24.58 -23.50
CA ARG A 97 16.88 25.62 -22.47
C ARG A 97 16.02 25.20 -21.27
N SER A 98 14.82 24.70 -21.49
CA SER A 98 13.95 24.20 -20.41
C SER A 98 14.59 23.08 -19.62
N LYS A 99 15.28 22.16 -20.30
CA LYS A 99 16.01 21.07 -19.63
C LYS A 99 17.18 21.62 -18.79
N ALA A 100 17.96 22.55 -19.30
CA ALA A 100 19.08 23.18 -18.56
C ALA A 100 18.55 23.89 -17.29
N LEU A 101 17.49 24.69 -17.42
CA LEU A 101 16.87 25.37 -16.28
C LEU A 101 16.22 24.41 -15.28
N PHE A 102 15.62 23.33 -15.74
CA PHE A 102 15.12 22.29 -14.86
C PHE A 102 16.25 21.61 -14.07
N ASP A 103 17.40 21.36 -14.70
CA ASP A 103 18.57 20.81 -14.01
C ASP A 103 19.18 21.83 -13.04
N ALA A 104 19.21 23.14 -13.40
CA ALA A 104 19.60 24.20 -12.49
C ALA A 104 18.66 24.31 -11.27
N LEU A 105 17.35 24.21 -11.48
CA LEU A 105 16.35 24.14 -10.39
C LEU A 105 16.59 23.00 -9.42
N LYS A 106 17.02 21.82 -9.89
CA LYS A 106 17.35 20.70 -8.99
C LYS A 106 18.46 21.06 -8.00
N LEU A 107 19.47 21.81 -8.47
CA LEU A 107 20.57 22.25 -7.63
C LEU A 107 20.13 23.36 -6.69
N HIS A 108 19.40 24.34 -7.22
CA HIS A 108 18.91 25.51 -6.45
C HIS A 108 17.96 25.09 -5.31
N CYS A 109 17.03 24.20 -5.60
CA CYS A 109 16.03 23.71 -4.64
C CYS A 109 16.50 22.49 -3.82
N HIS A 110 17.78 22.09 -3.93
CA HIS A 110 18.28 20.89 -3.25
C HIS A 110 18.01 20.93 -1.75
N CYS A 111 17.43 19.85 -1.23
CA CYS A 111 17.11 19.69 0.18
C CYS A 111 17.43 18.26 0.62
N ALA A 112 18.00 18.13 1.81
CA ALA A 112 18.17 16.82 2.42
C ALA A 112 16.82 16.13 2.67
N PRO A 113 16.77 14.79 2.72
CA PRO A 113 15.54 14.05 3.04
C PRO A 113 14.91 14.55 4.34
N ILE A 114 13.60 14.83 4.28
CA ILE A 114 12.83 15.32 5.43
C ILE A 114 12.29 14.12 6.19
N LYS A 115 12.58 14.07 7.50
CA LYS A 115 11.96 13.06 8.38
C LYS A 115 10.51 13.48 8.66
N PRO A 116 9.52 12.68 8.26
CA PRO A 116 8.13 12.99 8.53
C PRO A 116 7.83 12.95 10.02
N ASN A 117 6.87 13.78 10.46
CA ASN A 117 6.38 13.80 11.84
C ASN A 117 5.23 12.80 12.00
N GLU A 118 5.38 11.83 12.90
CA GLU A 118 4.34 10.81 13.18
C GLU A 118 3.08 11.38 13.85
N ASN A 119 3.15 12.60 14.39
CA ASN A 119 2.02 13.24 15.06
C ASN A 119 1.26 14.23 14.15
N GLU A 120 1.74 14.50 12.95
CA GLU A 120 1.10 15.41 12.01
C GLU A 120 0.58 14.66 10.80
N ILE A 121 -0.71 14.82 10.49
CA ILE A 121 -1.35 14.35 9.28
C ILE A 121 -1.58 15.55 8.38
N HIS A 122 -0.83 15.65 7.30
CA HIS A 122 -0.90 16.77 6.36
C HIS A 122 -2.02 16.54 5.35
N ILE A 123 -2.95 17.48 5.27
CA ILE A 123 -4.12 17.47 4.38
C ILE A 123 -4.15 18.71 3.50
N GLN A 124 -5.08 18.81 2.55
CA GLN A 124 -5.08 19.88 1.54
C GLN A 124 -5.30 21.28 2.13
N ASN A 125 -6.05 21.41 3.22
CA ASN A 125 -6.34 22.69 3.86
C ASN A 125 -5.65 22.91 5.21
N GLY A 126 -4.68 22.06 5.61
CA GLY A 126 -3.97 22.22 6.88
C GLY A 126 -3.33 20.96 7.40
N ILE A 127 -3.28 20.86 8.73
CA ILE A 127 -2.67 19.75 9.48
C ILE A 127 -3.66 19.27 10.55
N ILE A 128 -3.83 17.97 10.65
CA ILE A 128 -4.52 17.32 11.76
C ILE A 128 -3.47 16.74 12.71
N ILE A 129 -3.61 17.00 14.00
CA ILE A 129 -2.81 16.34 15.02
C ILE A 129 -3.37 14.95 15.29
N ALA A 130 -2.50 13.95 15.15
CA ALA A 130 -2.87 12.54 15.24
C ALA A 130 -3.32 12.06 16.61
N ASP A 131 -3.11 12.87 17.65
CA ASP A 131 -3.47 12.56 19.03
C ASP A 131 -4.90 12.99 19.37
N GLY A 132 -5.41 12.53 20.50
CA GLY A 132 -6.72 12.87 21.02
C GLY A 132 -7.59 11.65 21.30
N ASP A 133 -8.78 11.88 21.82
CA ASP A 133 -9.74 10.83 22.16
C ASP A 133 -10.62 10.47 20.96
N CYS A 134 -11.02 9.19 20.90
CA CYS A 134 -12.02 8.73 19.92
C CYS A 134 -13.33 9.48 20.11
N GLY A 135 -14.01 9.81 19.02
CA GLY A 135 -15.28 10.55 19.04
C GLY A 135 -15.16 12.03 19.45
N LYS A 136 -13.95 12.57 19.58
CA LYS A 136 -13.71 14.00 19.81
C LYS A 136 -13.18 14.67 18.54
N PRO A 137 -13.53 15.95 18.30
CA PRO A 137 -12.95 16.71 17.20
C PRO A 137 -11.43 16.67 17.25
N PRO A 138 -10.75 16.54 16.10
CA PRO A 138 -9.31 16.61 16.07
C PRO A 138 -8.81 18.05 16.26
N THR A 139 -7.58 18.19 16.76
CA THR A 139 -6.89 19.47 16.70
C THR A 139 -6.50 19.74 15.25
N PHE A 140 -7.08 20.77 14.68
CA PHE A 140 -6.85 21.20 13.31
C PHE A 140 -6.09 22.52 13.27
N ILE A 141 -5.04 22.57 12.48
CA ILE A 141 -4.22 23.76 12.23
C ILE A 141 -4.46 24.16 10.77
N PRO A 142 -5.15 25.29 10.48
CA PRO A 142 -5.51 25.70 9.13
C PRO A 142 -4.30 26.33 8.38
N GLU A 143 -3.11 25.78 8.58
CA GLU A 143 -1.88 26.22 7.93
C GLU A 143 -1.18 25.04 7.29
N LYS A 144 -0.79 25.18 6.02
CA LYS A 144 -0.01 24.17 5.32
C LYS A 144 1.45 24.28 5.68
N LYS A 145 2.08 23.18 6.08
CA LYS A 145 3.53 23.04 6.16
C LYS A 145 4.03 22.15 5.03
N PHE A 146 5.28 22.30 4.67
CA PHE A 146 5.92 21.43 3.69
C PHE A 146 5.93 19.98 4.17
N CYS A 147 5.50 19.06 3.31
CA CYS A 147 5.53 17.63 3.57
C CYS A 147 5.69 16.84 2.26
N VAL A 148 6.04 15.56 2.37
CA VAL A 148 6.28 14.65 1.23
C VAL A 148 5.13 13.67 0.97
N ASN A 149 4.11 13.66 1.84
CA ASN A 149 3.04 12.66 1.86
C ASN A 149 1.67 13.25 2.22
N ARG A 150 1.36 14.43 1.66
CA ARG A 150 0.07 15.10 1.87
C ARG A 150 -1.09 14.25 1.34
N LEU A 151 -2.15 14.14 2.16
CA LEU A 151 -3.39 13.46 1.80
C LEU A 151 -4.28 14.37 0.94
N ASN A 152 -5.03 13.77 0.02
CA ASN A 152 -5.91 14.49 -0.93
C ASN A 152 -7.33 14.67 -0.36
N ILE A 153 -7.43 15.19 0.84
CA ILE A 153 -8.68 15.50 1.52
C ILE A 153 -8.62 16.88 2.18
N ASN A 154 -9.80 17.44 2.46
CA ASN A 154 -9.96 18.59 3.33
C ASN A 154 -10.60 18.16 4.65
N TYR A 155 -10.25 18.83 5.74
CA TYR A 155 -10.99 18.73 6.98
C TYR A 155 -11.94 19.89 7.11
N ASP A 156 -13.21 19.55 7.38
CA ASP A 156 -14.26 20.50 7.66
C ASP A 156 -14.78 20.23 9.10
N PRO A 157 -14.66 21.19 10.02
CA PRO A 157 -15.19 21.05 11.37
C PRO A 157 -16.69 20.72 11.40
N ASP A 158 -17.46 21.19 10.43
CA ASP A 158 -18.91 20.94 10.36
C ASP A 158 -19.22 19.48 10.00
N VAL A 159 -18.35 18.83 9.23
CA VAL A 159 -18.44 17.38 8.98
C VAL A 159 -18.30 16.59 10.26
N TRP A 160 -17.45 17.07 11.20
CA TRP A 160 -17.27 16.44 12.52
C TRP A 160 -18.40 16.77 13.49
N ASN A 161 -18.84 18.03 13.54
CA ASN A 161 -19.88 18.50 14.47
C ASN A 161 -21.28 17.98 14.10
N GLY A 162 -21.46 17.54 12.86
CA GLY A 162 -22.65 16.85 12.42
C GLY A 162 -22.55 15.32 12.62
N VAL A 163 -23.30 14.59 11.83
CA VAL A 163 -23.17 13.13 11.75
C VAL A 163 -22.04 12.81 10.77
N TYR A 164 -20.81 12.72 11.30
CA TYR A 164 -19.64 12.37 10.47
C TYR A 164 -19.58 10.88 10.08
N TYR A 165 -20.68 10.21 10.15
CA TYR A 165 -20.82 8.80 9.88
C TYR A 165 -20.81 8.52 8.37
N PRO A 166 -19.82 7.77 7.80
CA PRO A 166 -19.80 7.40 6.40
C PRO A 166 -20.75 6.22 6.15
N ALA A 167 -22.05 6.50 6.06
CA ALA A 167 -23.12 5.51 6.12
C ALA A 167 -23.01 4.45 5.02
N ASN A 168 -22.72 4.86 3.78
CA ASN A 168 -22.60 3.93 2.66
C ASN A 168 -21.35 3.04 2.80
N PHE A 169 -20.22 3.63 3.17
CA PHE A 169 -18.97 2.90 3.33
C PHE A 169 -19.03 1.93 4.51
N GLN A 170 -19.51 2.35 5.68
CA GLN A 170 -19.62 1.47 6.83
C GLN A 170 -20.70 0.38 6.62
N GLY A 171 -21.83 0.72 6.02
CA GLY A 171 -22.84 -0.28 5.65
C GLY A 171 -22.24 -1.38 4.78
N PHE A 172 -21.49 -0.99 3.75
CA PHE A 172 -20.75 -1.94 2.91
C PHE A 172 -19.73 -2.75 3.70
N LEU A 173 -18.97 -2.15 4.63
CA LEU A 173 -17.99 -2.89 5.44
C LEU A 173 -18.65 -3.93 6.34
N TYR A 174 -19.82 -3.65 6.93
CA TYR A 174 -20.55 -4.63 7.74
C TYR A 174 -21.18 -5.76 6.90
N GLU A 175 -21.49 -5.50 5.63
CA GLU A 175 -21.84 -6.57 4.69
C GLU A 175 -20.63 -7.43 4.31
N LEU A 176 -19.45 -6.80 4.17
CA LEU A 176 -18.23 -7.45 3.71
C LEU A 176 -17.51 -8.23 4.81
N LEU A 177 -17.46 -7.71 6.03
CA LEU A 177 -16.65 -8.21 7.14
C LEU A 177 -17.48 -8.46 8.40
N ASP A 178 -16.98 -9.28 9.31
CA ASP A 178 -17.53 -9.39 10.66
C ASP A 178 -17.26 -8.10 11.45
N SER A 179 -18.13 -7.79 12.41
CA SER A 179 -18.11 -6.51 13.12
C SER A 179 -16.78 -6.22 13.82
N GLN A 180 -16.13 -7.23 14.40
CA GLN A 180 -14.81 -7.09 15.00
C GLN A 180 -13.72 -6.82 13.95
N ASP A 181 -13.82 -7.45 12.79
CA ASP A 181 -12.87 -7.26 11.69
C ASP A 181 -13.00 -5.87 11.06
N VAL A 182 -14.20 -5.25 11.10
CA VAL A 182 -14.38 -3.84 10.72
C VAL A 182 -13.58 -2.91 11.66
N LEU A 183 -13.51 -3.21 12.97
CA LEU A 183 -12.68 -2.45 13.91
C LEU A 183 -11.19 -2.62 13.59
N THR A 184 -10.74 -3.83 13.30
CA THR A 184 -9.36 -4.11 12.87
C THR A 184 -9.00 -3.32 11.61
N LEU A 185 -9.89 -3.33 10.62
CA LEU A 185 -9.71 -2.57 9.37
C LEU A 185 -9.66 -1.06 9.64
N GLN A 186 -10.53 -0.54 10.49
CA GLN A 186 -10.55 0.88 10.87
C GLN A 186 -9.23 1.31 11.51
N GLU A 187 -8.71 0.52 12.44
CA GLU A 187 -7.42 0.76 13.09
C GLU A 187 -6.27 0.71 12.08
N PHE A 188 -6.26 -0.27 11.19
CA PHE A 188 -5.22 -0.40 10.17
C PHE A 188 -5.24 0.77 9.18
N LEU A 189 -6.40 1.15 8.67
CA LEU A 189 -6.53 2.29 7.77
C LEU A 189 -6.17 3.61 8.48
N GLY A 190 -6.54 3.74 9.74
CA GLY A 190 -6.09 4.85 10.59
C GLY A 190 -4.58 4.88 10.77
N TYR A 191 -3.95 3.74 11.01
CA TYR A 191 -2.49 3.61 11.10
C TYR A 191 -1.78 4.03 9.81
N CYS A 192 -2.42 3.83 8.65
CA CYS A 192 -1.89 4.29 7.37
C CYS A 192 -1.86 5.82 7.22
N LEU A 193 -2.55 6.59 8.06
CA LEU A 193 -2.55 8.06 7.99
C LEU A 193 -1.24 8.69 8.45
N ILE A 194 -0.42 7.98 9.22
CA ILE A 194 0.83 8.49 9.80
C ILE A 194 2.05 7.71 9.29
N PRO A 195 3.22 8.37 9.17
CA PRO A 195 4.47 7.73 8.70
C PRO A 195 5.15 6.94 9.83
N SER A 196 4.44 5.96 10.42
CA SER A 196 4.93 5.15 11.53
C SER A 196 4.96 3.67 11.18
N THR A 197 5.92 2.93 11.73
CA THR A 197 6.02 1.46 11.59
C THR A 197 5.85 0.73 12.92
N ARG A 198 5.40 1.44 13.98
CA ARG A 198 5.34 0.90 15.37
C ARG A 198 4.47 -0.34 15.49
N ALA A 199 3.35 -0.42 14.77
CA ALA A 199 2.47 -1.58 14.79
C ALA A 199 2.98 -2.77 13.96
N GLN A 200 4.04 -2.60 13.18
CA GLN A 200 4.77 -3.65 12.44
C GLN A 200 3.87 -4.64 11.70
N THR A 201 2.85 -4.18 10.98
CA THR A 201 1.78 -5.04 10.46
C THR A 201 1.44 -4.73 9.00
N ALA A 202 1.11 -5.77 8.23
CA ALA A 202 0.48 -5.73 6.92
C ALA A 202 -0.92 -6.36 7.00
N LEU A 203 -1.87 -5.84 6.21
CA LEU A 203 -3.26 -6.31 6.19
C LEU A 203 -3.59 -6.97 4.86
N PHE A 204 -4.22 -8.15 4.96
CA PHE A 204 -4.76 -8.90 3.83
C PHE A 204 -6.27 -9.06 4.01
N ILE A 205 -7.04 -8.79 2.96
CA ILE A 205 -8.48 -9.09 2.92
C ILE A 205 -8.70 -10.15 1.84
N ILE A 206 -9.08 -11.35 2.26
CA ILE A 206 -9.25 -12.51 1.40
C ILE A 206 -10.74 -12.84 1.20
N GLY A 207 -11.08 -13.36 0.03
CA GLY A 207 -12.46 -13.76 -0.30
C GLY A 207 -12.50 -14.72 -1.48
N SER A 208 -13.71 -14.98 -1.97
CA SER A 208 -13.94 -15.89 -3.11
C SER A 208 -13.96 -15.18 -4.46
N GLY A 209 -13.99 -13.83 -4.46
CA GLY A 209 -14.18 -12.99 -5.64
C GLY A 209 -15.60 -12.42 -5.76
N GLY A 210 -15.69 -11.19 -6.25
CA GLY A 210 -16.99 -10.53 -6.47
C GLY A 210 -17.64 -9.89 -5.24
N GLU A 211 -17.01 -9.91 -4.05
CA GLU A 211 -17.55 -9.28 -2.83
C GLU A 211 -17.44 -7.75 -2.85
N GLY A 212 -16.55 -7.21 -3.69
CA GLY A 212 -16.35 -5.77 -3.83
C GLY A 212 -15.16 -5.22 -3.03
N LYS A 213 -14.24 -6.05 -2.56
CA LYS A 213 -13.02 -5.65 -1.81
C LYS A 213 -12.25 -4.50 -2.46
N SER A 214 -12.05 -4.57 -3.78
CA SER A 214 -11.32 -3.56 -4.56
C SER A 214 -11.91 -2.15 -4.47
N ARG A 215 -13.19 -2.00 -4.10
CA ARG A 215 -13.81 -0.67 -3.91
C ARG A 215 -13.20 0.10 -2.75
N ILE A 216 -12.66 -0.61 -1.74
CA ILE A 216 -11.89 0.00 -0.66
C ILE A 216 -10.63 0.66 -1.22
N GLY A 217 -9.89 -0.03 -2.11
CA GLY A 217 -8.70 0.51 -2.75
C GLY A 217 -8.97 1.80 -3.55
N VAL A 218 -10.11 1.87 -4.23
CA VAL A 218 -10.49 3.06 -5.02
C VAL A 218 -10.69 4.28 -4.13
N VAL A 219 -11.43 4.16 -3.02
CA VAL A 219 -11.66 5.30 -2.13
C VAL A 219 -10.38 5.68 -1.36
N LEU A 220 -9.55 4.72 -1.01
CA LEU A 220 -8.25 5.01 -0.39
C LEU A 220 -7.34 5.78 -1.34
N ASN A 221 -7.33 5.45 -2.64
CA ASN A 221 -6.60 6.24 -3.64
C ASN A 221 -7.10 7.68 -3.71
N ALA A 222 -8.41 7.90 -3.60
CA ALA A 222 -8.97 9.25 -3.57
C ALA A 222 -8.57 10.03 -2.29
N ILE A 223 -8.38 9.34 -1.14
CA ILE A 223 -7.96 9.96 0.13
C ILE A 223 -6.45 10.22 0.15
N PHE A 224 -5.66 9.21 -0.18
CA PHE A 224 -4.20 9.27 -0.06
C PHE A 224 -3.52 9.99 -1.23
N GLY A 225 -4.13 10.00 -2.41
CA GLY A 225 -3.54 10.60 -3.62
C GLY A 225 -2.10 10.13 -3.86
N SER A 226 -1.17 11.05 -4.01
CA SER A 226 0.25 10.75 -4.25
C SER A 226 0.96 10.03 -3.09
N ALA A 227 0.37 10.00 -1.89
CA ALA A 227 0.90 9.27 -0.74
C ALA A 227 0.59 7.75 -0.79
N MET A 228 -0.19 7.29 -1.77
CA MET A 228 -0.46 5.88 -2.05
C MET A 228 0.29 5.40 -3.29
N LEU A 229 0.62 4.11 -3.30
CA LEU A 229 1.12 3.38 -4.46
C LEU A 229 0.20 2.18 -4.71
N SER A 230 -0.28 2.03 -5.95
CA SER A 230 -0.91 0.79 -6.39
C SER A 230 0.12 -0.09 -7.08
N GLY A 231 0.19 -1.37 -6.71
CA GLY A 231 1.17 -2.27 -7.30
C GLY A 231 1.13 -3.67 -6.72
N CYS A 232 1.85 -4.59 -7.33
CA CYS A 232 1.90 -6.00 -6.93
C CYS A 232 2.83 -6.19 -5.72
N PHE A 233 2.33 -6.86 -4.69
CA PHE A 233 3.04 -7.10 -3.43
C PHE A 233 4.29 -7.98 -3.62
N GLN A 234 4.25 -8.95 -4.54
CA GLN A 234 5.38 -9.80 -4.86
C GLN A 234 6.58 -9.00 -5.37
N ARG A 235 6.35 -7.90 -6.10
CA ARG A 235 7.42 -7.04 -6.62
C ARG A 235 8.25 -6.37 -5.52
N VAL A 236 7.74 -6.28 -4.31
CA VAL A 236 8.52 -5.77 -3.16
C VAL A 236 9.74 -6.66 -2.90
N GLU A 237 9.60 -7.98 -3.06
CA GLU A 237 10.72 -8.93 -2.94
C GLU A 237 11.53 -9.06 -4.23
N ASP A 238 10.85 -9.23 -5.36
CA ASP A 238 11.47 -9.67 -6.61
C ASP A 238 12.11 -8.52 -7.41
N ASP A 239 11.64 -7.28 -7.23
CA ASP A 239 12.05 -6.13 -8.04
C ASP A 239 12.73 -5.03 -7.20
N LYS A 240 14.04 -4.96 -7.26
CA LYS A 240 14.82 -3.95 -6.55
C LYS A 240 14.47 -2.51 -6.93
N PHE A 241 14.06 -2.27 -8.18
CA PHE A 241 13.65 -0.94 -8.64
C PHE A 241 12.25 -0.57 -8.16
N PHE A 242 11.38 -1.56 -7.93
CA PHE A 242 10.05 -1.30 -7.41
C PHE A 242 10.07 -0.71 -6.00
N ARG A 243 11.02 -1.16 -5.15
CA ARG A 243 11.17 -0.65 -3.78
C ARG A 243 11.44 0.86 -3.72
N TYR A 244 12.09 1.42 -4.76
CA TYR A 244 12.30 2.87 -4.85
C TYR A 244 10.98 3.66 -4.86
N ASN A 245 9.93 3.11 -5.47
CA ASN A 245 8.62 3.77 -5.56
C ASN A 245 7.88 3.82 -4.22
N LEU A 246 8.33 3.08 -3.19
CA LEU A 246 7.76 3.12 -1.84
C LEU A 246 8.27 4.31 -1.01
N ILE A 247 9.27 5.04 -1.49
CA ILE A 247 9.79 6.22 -0.80
C ILE A 247 8.67 7.26 -0.64
N ASN A 248 8.51 7.77 0.58
CA ASN A 248 7.50 8.77 0.95
C ASN A 248 6.04 8.30 0.78
N LYS A 249 5.79 7.01 0.55
CA LYS A 249 4.44 6.46 0.51
C LYS A 249 3.98 6.04 1.89
N LEU A 250 2.72 6.35 2.21
CA LEU A 250 2.06 5.92 3.43
C LEU A 250 1.41 4.54 3.26
N LEU A 251 0.88 4.27 2.08
CA LEU A 251 0.14 3.05 1.78
C LEU A 251 0.54 2.49 0.42
N MET A 252 0.72 1.19 0.34
CA MET A 252 0.74 0.44 -0.91
C MET A 252 -0.46 -0.50 -0.92
N ASN A 253 -1.25 -0.44 -1.99
CA ASN A 253 -2.39 -1.33 -2.22
C ASN A 253 -2.09 -2.30 -3.37
N ASP A 254 -2.28 -3.59 -3.10
CA ASP A 254 -2.36 -4.63 -4.12
C ASP A 254 -3.81 -5.06 -4.27
N ASP A 255 -4.43 -4.71 -5.38
CA ASP A 255 -5.87 -4.87 -5.60
C ASP A 255 -6.29 -6.29 -6.01
N ASP A 256 -5.37 -7.06 -6.55
CA ASP A 256 -5.58 -8.45 -6.98
C ASP A 256 -4.31 -9.27 -6.74
N MET A 257 -3.95 -9.38 -5.46
CA MET A 257 -2.76 -10.13 -5.07
C MET A 257 -2.88 -11.59 -5.51
N GLN A 258 -1.94 -12.01 -6.34
CA GLN A 258 -1.81 -13.41 -6.70
C GLN A 258 -1.39 -14.22 -5.47
N MET A 259 -2.15 -15.25 -5.14
CA MET A 259 -1.86 -16.15 -4.02
C MET A 259 -0.77 -17.17 -4.36
N THR A 260 0.20 -16.76 -5.20
CA THR A 260 1.41 -17.54 -5.50
C THR A 260 2.47 -17.27 -4.43
N ALA A 261 3.26 -18.28 -4.17
CA ALA A 261 4.28 -18.25 -3.14
C ALA A 261 5.30 -17.12 -3.31
N LEU A 262 5.52 -16.38 -2.24
CA LEU A 262 6.68 -15.49 -2.14
C LEU A 262 7.93 -16.35 -1.92
N LYS A 263 8.90 -16.26 -2.82
CA LYS A 263 10.19 -16.98 -2.69
C LYS A 263 10.97 -16.52 -1.45
N SER A 264 10.78 -15.29 -1.03
CA SER A 264 11.42 -14.65 0.11
C SER A 264 10.49 -13.60 0.71
N THR A 265 10.69 -13.23 1.97
CA THR A 265 9.94 -12.18 2.68
C THR A 265 10.87 -11.21 3.41
N GLY A 266 12.16 -11.24 3.09
CA GLY A 266 13.18 -10.47 3.78
C GLY A 266 12.96 -8.96 3.67
N TYR A 267 12.75 -8.46 2.46
CA TYR A 267 12.50 -7.02 2.23
C TYR A 267 11.15 -6.59 2.78
N ILE A 268 10.09 -7.40 2.60
CA ILE A 268 8.77 -7.12 3.16
C ILE A 268 8.84 -6.98 4.68
N LYS A 269 9.49 -7.92 5.38
CA LYS A 269 9.69 -7.84 6.83
C LYS A 269 10.45 -6.58 7.23
N ASN A 270 11.54 -6.28 6.52
CA ASN A 270 12.34 -5.10 6.80
C ASN A 270 11.56 -3.80 6.61
N ILE A 271 10.69 -3.71 5.60
CA ILE A 271 9.84 -2.53 5.37
C ILE A 271 8.74 -2.42 6.42
N ILE A 272 8.11 -3.53 6.79
CA ILE A 272 7.05 -3.54 7.83
C ILE A 272 7.60 -3.08 9.18
N THR A 273 8.82 -3.46 9.55
CA THR A 273 9.48 -3.02 10.79
C THR A 273 10.17 -1.67 10.65
N ALA A 274 10.85 -1.44 9.54
CA ALA A 274 11.57 -0.22 9.15
C ALA A 274 12.32 0.50 10.29
N GLU A 275 12.97 -0.25 11.17
CA GLU A 275 13.76 0.30 12.29
C GLU A 275 15.02 1.00 11.79
N ILE A 276 15.56 0.51 10.67
CA ILE A 276 16.74 1.07 10.02
C ILE A 276 16.46 1.34 8.53
N PRO A 277 17.15 2.33 7.90
CA PRO A 277 17.05 2.54 6.47
C PRO A 277 17.45 1.28 5.70
N ILE A 278 16.74 0.99 4.62
CA ILE A 278 17.09 -0.06 3.68
C ILE A 278 17.65 0.54 2.39
N ASP A 279 18.50 -0.23 1.71
CA ASP A 279 19.05 0.18 0.43
C ASP A 279 17.99 0.09 -0.67
N VAL A 280 17.79 1.20 -1.40
CA VAL A 280 16.84 1.31 -2.51
C VAL A 280 17.54 1.78 -3.77
N GLU A 281 17.14 1.24 -4.91
CA GLU A 281 17.78 1.50 -6.20
C GLU A 281 16.78 2.01 -7.22
N ALA A 282 17.07 3.14 -7.87
CA ALA A 282 16.35 3.59 -9.05
C ALA A 282 17.11 3.21 -10.32
N LYS A 283 16.38 2.91 -11.40
CA LYS A 283 17.00 2.55 -12.68
C LYS A 283 17.96 3.65 -13.16
N GLY A 284 19.22 3.28 -13.37
CA GLY A 284 20.26 4.22 -13.84
C GLY A 284 20.80 5.17 -12.78
N LYS A 285 20.52 4.93 -11.49
CA LYS A 285 21.10 5.68 -10.37
C LYS A 285 21.76 4.73 -9.39
N GLN A 286 22.75 5.23 -8.64
CA GLN A 286 23.34 4.48 -7.52
C GLN A 286 22.27 4.19 -6.46
N SER A 287 22.41 3.03 -5.81
CA SER A 287 21.60 2.71 -4.65
C SER A 287 21.89 3.67 -3.49
N ARG A 288 20.89 3.86 -2.63
CA ARG A 288 21.01 4.73 -1.45
C ARG A 288 20.12 4.22 -0.32
N PRO A 289 20.51 4.48 0.94
CA PRO A 289 19.65 4.17 2.07
C PRO A 289 18.41 5.09 2.08
N ALA A 290 17.24 4.50 2.36
CA ALA A 290 15.99 5.23 2.55
C ALA A 290 15.18 4.61 3.69
N GLN A 291 14.58 5.46 4.52
CA GLN A 291 13.63 5.04 5.54
C GLN A 291 12.27 4.85 4.87
N LEU A 292 11.83 3.60 4.80
CA LEU A 292 10.50 3.27 4.28
C LEU A 292 9.53 3.05 5.43
N TYR A 293 8.36 3.68 5.35
CA TYR A 293 7.27 3.56 6.32
C TYR A 293 5.94 3.20 5.65
N CYS A 294 6.00 2.67 4.44
CA CYS A 294 4.84 2.25 3.67
C CYS A 294 4.18 1.03 4.29
N ARG A 295 2.85 1.08 4.49
CA ARG A 295 2.05 -0.08 4.92
C ARG A 295 1.50 -0.81 3.71
N PHE A 296 1.25 -2.11 3.87
CA PHE A 296 0.74 -2.97 2.80
C PHE A 296 -0.70 -3.38 3.09
N LEU A 297 -1.59 -3.07 2.16
CA LEU A 297 -2.97 -3.55 2.09
C LEU A 297 -3.11 -4.38 0.83
N CYS A 298 -3.44 -5.65 0.98
CA CYS A 298 -3.56 -6.57 -0.13
C CYS A 298 -4.95 -7.19 -0.19
N PHE A 299 -5.56 -7.20 -1.36
CA PHE A 299 -6.80 -7.93 -1.62
C PHE A 299 -6.48 -9.17 -2.43
N GLY A 300 -7.07 -10.31 -2.02
CA GLY A 300 -6.82 -11.56 -2.70
C GLY A 300 -8.01 -12.49 -2.73
N ASN A 301 -7.96 -13.47 -3.62
CA ASN A 301 -8.97 -14.51 -3.76
C ASN A 301 -8.39 -15.84 -3.30
N GLY A 302 -9.07 -16.48 -2.32
CA GLY A 302 -8.62 -17.74 -1.71
C GLY A 302 -7.71 -17.55 -0.49
N SER A 303 -7.25 -18.68 0.07
CA SER A 303 -6.33 -18.69 1.22
C SER A 303 -4.94 -18.20 0.81
N PRO A 304 -4.24 -17.43 1.66
CA PRO A 304 -2.86 -17.01 1.40
C PRO A 304 -1.87 -18.18 1.52
N LYS A 305 -2.06 -19.24 0.74
CA LYS A 305 -1.22 -20.46 0.70
C LYS A 305 0.24 -20.18 0.37
N ALA A 306 0.55 -18.96 0.01
CA ALA A 306 1.73 -18.58 -0.70
C ALA A 306 2.78 -17.84 0.12
N LEU A 307 2.65 -17.78 1.41
CA LEU A 307 3.62 -17.08 2.23
C LEU A 307 4.65 -18.10 2.76
N TYR A 308 5.62 -18.51 1.95
CA TYR A 308 6.65 -19.51 2.32
C TYR A 308 7.53 -19.15 3.53
N ASP A 309 7.35 -17.98 4.11
CA ASP A 309 8.05 -17.64 5.35
C ASP A 309 7.36 -18.27 6.56
N LYS A 310 7.97 -19.31 7.06
CA LYS A 310 7.54 -20.08 8.22
C LYS A 310 8.01 -19.52 9.55
N SER A 311 8.73 -18.39 9.51
CA SER A 311 9.17 -17.78 10.75
C SER A 311 7.99 -17.19 11.49
N ASP A 312 7.88 -17.44 12.80
CA ASP A 312 6.98 -16.73 13.71
C ASP A 312 7.10 -15.21 13.54
N GLY A 313 8.28 -14.79 13.04
CA GLY A 313 8.60 -13.41 12.73
C GLY A 313 7.74 -12.79 11.62
N PHE A 314 7.31 -13.54 10.59
CA PHE A 314 6.43 -13.03 9.55
C PHE A 314 4.95 -13.15 9.94
N ALA A 315 4.56 -14.31 10.48
CA ALA A 315 3.19 -14.58 10.88
C ALA A 315 2.61 -13.52 11.84
N ARG A 316 3.39 -13.11 12.84
CA ARG A 316 2.95 -12.09 13.82
C ARG A 316 2.76 -10.68 13.21
N ARG A 317 3.22 -10.47 11.97
CA ARG A 317 3.08 -9.20 11.24
C ARG A 317 1.91 -9.18 10.29
N LEU A 318 1.12 -10.25 10.26
CA LEU A 318 -0.01 -10.40 9.35
C LEU A 318 -1.33 -10.20 10.08
N LEU A 319 -2.20 -9.41 9.47
CA LEU A 319 -3.64 -9.42 9.74
C LEU A 319 -4.32 -9.98 8.49
N ILE A 320 -5.12 -11.03 8.66
CA ILE A 320 -5.81 -11.69 7.55
C ILE A 320 -7.31 -11.68 7.85
N LEU A 321 -8.04 -10.77 7.21
CA LEU A 321 -9.48 -10.65 7.30
C LEU A 321 -10.14 -11.48 6.21
N SER A 322 -11.19 -12.22 6.54
CA SER A 322 -11.98 -12.98 5.57
C SER A 322 -13.25 -12.24 5.21
N ALA A 323 -13.42 -11.92 3.93
CA ALA A 323 -14.65 -11.37 3.42
C ALA A 323 -15.79 -12.40 3.54
N LYS A 324 -16.99 -11.94 3.91
CA LYS A 324 -18.20 -12.73 3.86
C LYS A 324 -18.56 -13.04 2.41
N PRO A 325 -19.13 -14.20 2.13
CA PRO A 325 -19.63 -14.50 0.79
C PRO A 325 -20.66 -13.44 0.34
N LYS A 326 -20.59 -13.06 -0.93
CA LYS A 326 -21.58 -12.14 -1.51
C LYS A 326 -22.98 -12.76 -1.41
N PRO A 327 -23.98 -12.08 -0.81
CA PRO A 327 -25.35 -12.56 -0.79
C PRO A 327 -25.88 -12.83 -2.21
N SER A 328 -26.54 -13.94 -2.43
CA SER A 328 -27.01 -14.37 -3.77
C SER A 328 -28.00 -13.39 -4.41
N ASN A 329 -28.73 -12.62 -3.59
CA ASN A 329 -29.71 -11.61 -4.01
C ASN A 329 -29.10 -10.19 -4.15
N ARG A 330 -27.82 -9.99 -3.80
CA ARG A 330 -27.19 -8.65 -3.91
C ARG A 330 -26.93 -8.31 -5.36
N LYS A 331 -27.57 -7.22 -5.83
CA LYS A 331 -27.26 -6.62 -7.12
C LYS A 331 -25.99 -5.77 -7.03
N ASP A 332 -25.14 -5.85 -8.04
CA ASP A 332 -23.96 -5.01 -8.11
C ASP A 332 -24.35 -3.56 -8.37
N ASN A 333 -23.79 -2.66 -7.57
CA ASN A 333 -23.92 -1.24 -7.77
C ASN A 333 -22.69 -0.71 -8.52
N PRO A 334 -22.82 -0.30 -9.78
CA PRO A 334 -21.68 0.23 -10.55
C PRO A 334 -21.15 1.56 -9.99
N PHE A 335 -21.97 2.31 -9.26
CA PHE A 335 -21.61 3.61 -8.68
C PHE A 335 -21.11 3.53 -7.23
N LEU A 336 -20.81 2.33 -6.74
CA LEU A 336 -20.42 2.13 -5.34
C LEU A 336 -19.14 2.90 -4.97
N ALA A 337 -18.18 2.98 -5.89
CA ALA A 337 -16.93 3.71 -5.67
C ALA A 337 -17.17 5.22 -5.55
N GLU A 338 -18.02 5.78 -6.44
CA GLU A 338 -18.39 7.20 -6.43
C GLU A 338 -19.12 7.57 -5.13
N MET A 339 -20.02 6.69 -4.64
CA MET A 339 -20.68 6.88 -3.35
C MET A 339 -19.68 6.95 -2.19
N PHE A 340 -18.66 6.11 -2.19
CA PHE A 340 -17.61 6.14 -1.17
C PHE A 340 -16.72 7.37 -1.31
N ILE A 341 -16.36 7.76 -2.53
CA ILE A 341 -15.56 8.97 -2.78
C ILE A 341 -16.32 10.22 -2.29
N ALA A 342 -17.65 10.27 -2.44
CA ALA A 342 -18.46 11.36 -1.91
C ALA A 342 -18.47 11.43 -0.37
N GLU A 343 -18.13 10.35 0.31
CA GLU A 343 -17.99 10.28 1.77
C GLU A 343 -16.52 10.35 2.26
N LYS A 344 -15.54 10.64 1.39
CA LYS A 344 -14.11 10.47 1.70
C LYS A 344 -13.65 11.25 2.93
N GLU A 345 -14.16 12.45 3.18
CA GLU A 345 -13.84 13.25 4.36
C GLU A 345 -14.41 12.60 5.65
N LYS A 346 -15.61 12.02 5.58
CA LYS A 346 -16.20 11.25 6.68
C LYS A 346 -15.45 9.94 6.93
N ILE A 347 -15.00 9.27 5.85
CA ILE A 347 -14.17 8.07 5.94
C ILE A 347 -12.83 8.41 6.59
N PHE A 348 -12.21 9.53 6.24
CA PHE A 348 -11.00 10.01 6.90
C PHE A 348 -11.19 10.22 8.42
N CYS A 349 -12.27 10.87 8.83
CA CYS A 349 -12.60 11.04 10.25
C CYS A 349 -12.79 9.69 10.95
N TRP A 350 -13.46 8.74 10.31
CA TRP A 350 -13.62 7.37 10.79
C TRP A 350 -12.27 6.64 10.91
N MET A 351 -11.37 6.81 9.95
CA MET A 351 -10.00 6.27 10.02
C MET A 351 -9.20 6.89 11.17
N LEU A 352 -9.37 8.21 11.40
CA LEU A 352 -8.70 8.92 12.49
C LEU A 352 -9.09 8.37 13.87
N ASP A 353 -10.36 8.01 14.07
CA ASP A 353 -10.80 7.35 15.31
C ASP A 353 -10.18 5.97 15.48
N GLY A 354 -10.00 5.23 14.37
CA GLY A 354 -9.25 3.96 14.37
C GLY A 354 -7.79 4.16 14.80
N LEU A 355 -7.11 5.18 14.28
CA LEU A 355 -5.75 5.52 14.68
C LEU A 355 -5.65 5.84 16.19
N ARG A 356 -6.56 6.64 16.70
CA ARG A 356 -6.60 7.05 18.12
C ARG A 356 -6.80 5.85 19.02
N ARG A 357 -7.72 4.94 18.66
CA ARG A 357 -7.93 3.69 19.41
C ARG A 357 -6.68 2.83 19.39
N LEU A 358 -6.03 2.67 18.25
CA LEU A 358 -4.79 1.91 18.13
C LEU A 358 -3.66 2.52 18.97
N LYS A 359 -3.48 3.84 18.92
CA LYS A 359 -2.47 4.55 19.76
C LYS A 359 -2.76 4.38 21.24
N LYS A 360 -4.01 4.50 21.68
CA LYS A 360 -4.44 4.28 23.06
C LYS A 360 -4.19 2.84 23.51
N ASN A 361 -4.25 1.89 22.58
CA ASN A 361 -3.96 0.47 22.80
C ASN A 361 -2.48 0.11 22.53
N ASN A 362 -1.56 1.08 22.66
CA ASN A 362 -0.12 0.88 22.46
C ASN A 362 0.25 0.21 21.11
N TYR A 363 -0.46 0.53 20.05
CA TYR A 363 -0.32 -0.05 18.70
C TYR A 363 -0.65 -1.55 18.63
N GLU A 364 -1.41 -2.10 19.57
CA GLU A 364 -1.99 -3.43 19.49
C GLU A 364 -3.37 -3.37 18.85
N PHE A 365 -3.55 -4.11 17.76
CA PHE A 365 -4.81 -4.15 17.01
C PHE A 365 -5.89 -4.92 17.77
N THR A 366 -7.13 -4.46 17.61
CA THR A 366 -8.32 -5.25 17.97
C THR A 366 -8.43 -6.40 16.96
N VAL A 367 -8.19 -7.65 17.39
CA VAL A 367 -8.15 -8.82 16.53
C VAL A 367 -9.20 -9.83 16.95
N SER A 368 -10.06 -10.24 16.01
CA SER A 368 -11.05 -11.28 16.22
C SER A 368 -10.42 -12.67 16.34
N GLU A 369 -11.14 -13.64 16.92
CA GLU A 369 -10.73 -15.04 16.94
C GLU A 369 -10.60 -15.60 15.51
N LYS A 370 -11.48 -15.18 14.60
CA LYS A 370 -11.44 -15.55 13.19
C LYS A 370 -10.17 -15.06 12.50
N THR A 371 -9.78 -13.81 12.73
CA THR A 371 -8.53 -13.26 12.19
C THR A 371 -7.31 -14.00 12.72
N ARG A 372 -7.29 -14.37 14.02
CA ARG A 372 -6.22 -15.22 14.58
C ARG A 372 -6.20 -16.61 13.95
N ALA A 373 -7.37 -17.23 13.74
CA ALA A 373 -7.49 -18.51 13.08
C ALA A 373 -7.01 -18.45 11.61
N ASN A 374 -7.36 -17.41 10.87
CA ASN A 374 -6.89 -17.20 9.49
C ASN A 374 -5.37 -17.14 9.42
N VAL A 375 -4.71 -16.43 10.33
CA VAL A 375 -3.24 -16.37 10.39
C VAL A 375 -2.65 -17.73 10.73
N ALA A 376 -3.22 -18.45 11.71
CA ALA A 376 -2.77 -19.78 12.08
C ALA A 376 -2.94 -20.79 10.92
N GLU A 377 -4.06 -20.72 10.18
CA GLU A 377 -4.30 -21.53 9.00
C GLU A 377 -3.31 -21.22 7.88
N ALA A 378 -3.08 -19.93 7.59
CA ALA A 378 -2.11 -19.50 6.60
C ALA A 378 -0.69 -20.02 6.92
N VAL A 379 -0.28 -19.98 8.19
CA VAL A 379 1.01 -20.53 8.66
C VAL A 379 1.02 -22.06 8.51
N ALA A 380 -0.08 -22.75 8.86
CA ALA A 380 -0.16 -24.20 8.76
C ALA A 380 -0.18 -24.69 7.30
N GLU A 381 -0.87 -23.98 6.41
CA GLU A 381 -0.94 -24.32 4.97
C GLU A 381 0.36 -23.99 4.21
N ASN A 382 1.13 -23.04 4.67
CA ASN A 382 2.43 -22.67 4.09
C ASN A 382 3.59 -23.59 4.50
N CYS A 383 3.25 -24.77 4.98
CA CYS A 383 4.23 -25.78 5.29
C CYS A 383 4.70 -26.44 4.00
N ASN A 384 6.00 -26.35 3.64
CA ASN A 384 6.59 -27.06 2.50
C ASN A 384 6.40 -28.59 2.57
N ILE A 385 5.81 -29.09 3.67
CA ILE A 385 5.40 -30.47 3.81
C ILE A 385 4.30 -30.80 2.80
N VAL A 386 3.38 -29.88 2.51
CA VAL A 386 2.29 -30.10 1.53
C VAL A 386 2.88 -30.27 0.13
N ASP A 387 3.81 -29.41 -0.24
CA ASP A 387 4.48 -29.48 -1.55
C ASP A 387 5.35 -30.74 -1.65
N PHE A 388 6.11 -31.03 -0.59
CA PHE A 388 6.86 -32.28 -0.48
C PHE A 388 5.95 -33.51 -0.63
N LEU A 389 4.81 -33.54 0.05
CA LEU A 389 3.87 -34.67 -0.06
C LEU A 389 3.26 -34.79 -1.45
N ALA A 390 3.00 -33.67 -2.11
CA ALA A 390 2.46 -33.66 -3.47
C ALA A 390 3.44 -34.16 -4.53
N GLU A 391 4.73 -33.85 -4.35
CA GLU A 391 5.77 -34.16 -5.33
C GLU A 391 6.50 -35.49 -5.04
N ALA A 392 6.80 -35.76 -3.78
CA ALA A 392 7.69 -36.87 -3.37
C ALA A 392 6.99 -38.02 -2.64
N ALA A 393 5.66 -37.92 -2.40
CA ALA A 393 4.94 -38.97 -1.69
C ALA A 393 3.71 -39.46 -2.46
N GLY A 394 3.40 -40.74 -2.27
CA GLY A 394 2.16 -41.35 -2.70
C GLY A 394 1.41 -42.00 -1.52
N PHE A 395 0.12 -42.23 -1.67
CA PHE A 395 -0.72 -42.74 -0.62
C PHE A 395 -1.31 -44.10 -0.99
N ASN A 396 -1.06 -45.11 -0.15
CA ASN A 396 -1.57 -46.46 -0.34
C ASN A 396 -1.67 -47.16 1.03
N GLU A 397 -2.82 -47.70 1.37
CA GLU A 397 -3.11 -48.34 2.68
C GLU A 397 -2.09 -49.39 3.12
N ARG A 398 -1.42 -50.07 2.18
CA ARG A 398 -0.44 -51.13 2.47
C ARG A 398 0.99 -50.63 2.68
N SER A 399 1.21 -49.36 2.43
CA SER A 399 2.56 -48.76 2.51
C SER A 399 2.86 -48.27 3.92
N VAL A 400 4.15 -48.36 4.28
CA VAL A 400 4.63 -47.88 5.57
C VAL A 400 5.96 -47.14 5.37
N VAL A 401 6.19 -46.07 6.15
CA VAL A 401 7.43 -45.35 6.16
C VAL A 401 7.80 -44.93 7.57
N SER A 402 9.07 -45.12 7.95
CA SER A 402 9.52 -44.65 9.28
C SER A 402 9.57 -43.12 9.37
N SER A 403 9.36 -42.60 10.58
CA SER A 403 9.51 -41.17 10.88
C SER A 403 10.91 -40.65 10.57
N THR A 404 11.92 -41.52 10.58
CA THR A 404 13.31 -41.17 10.25
C THR A 404 13.51 -41.08 8.74
N THR A 405 13.00 -42.06 8.00
CA THR A 405 13.10 -42.14 6.54
C THR A 405 12.37 -40.98 5.88
N ILE A 406 11.10 -40.73 6.25
CA ILE A 406 10.30 -39.66 5.66
C ILE A 406 10.93 -38.28 5.96
N TYR A 407 11.45 -38.06 7.16
CA TYR A 407 12.09 -36.79 7.48
C TYR A 407 13.42 -36.58 6.72
N LYS A 408 14.22 -37.65 6.56
CA LYS A 408 15.49 -37.58 5.79
C LYS A 408 15.22 -37.20 4.32
N ILE A 409 14.20 -37.77 3.71
CA ILE A 409 13.83 -37.48 2.31
C ILE A 409 13.25 -36.07 2.20
N TYR A 410 12.38 -35.67 3.13
CA TYR A 410 11.90 -34.31 3.23
C TYR A 410 13.02 -33.28 3.36
N PHE A 411 14.04 -33.57 4.18
CA PHE A 411 15.19 -32.69 4.36
C PHE A 411 15.98 -32.53 3.05
N GLY A 412 16.30 -33.63 2.37
CA GLY A 412 16.98 -33.60 1.07
C GLY A 412 16.15 -32.88 -0.01
N TRP A 413 14.84 -33.15 -0.08
CA TRP A 413 13.95 -32.43 -0.98
C TRP A 413 13.96 -30.92 -0.72
N CYS A 414 14.00 -30.48 0.53
CA CYS A 414 14.11 -29.07 0.86
C CYS A 414 15.46 -28.48 0.38
N GLU A 415 16.57 -29.19 0.54
CA GLU A 415 17.90 -28.76 0.06
C GLU A 415 17.91 -28.63 -1.47
N ASP A 416 17.39 -29.62 -2.19
CA ASP A 416 17.33 -29.64 -3.66
C ASP A 416 16.48 -28.51 -4.22
N ASN A 417 15.44 -28.09 -3.48
CA ASN A 417 14.55 -26.99 -3.87
C ASN A 417 14.94 -25.62 -3.27
N GLY A 418 16.09 -25.50 -2.59
CA GLY A 418 16.55 -24.27 -1.98
C GLY A 418 15.67 -23.78 -0.83
N LEU A 419 14.94 -24.70 -0.16
CA LEU A 419 14.03 -24.43 0.94
C LEU A 419 14.67 -24.76 2.29
N THR A 420 14.25 -24.08 3.34
CA THR A 420 14.66 -24.42 4.71
C THR A 420 13.75 -25.52 5.26
N ALA A 421 14.34 -26.66 5.62
CA ALA A 421 13.60 -27.75 6.24
C ALA A 421 13.12 -27.39 7.66
N LEU A 422 11.92 -27.80 8.01
CA LEU A 422 11.41 -27.72 9.39
C LEU A 422 12.21 -28.64 10.32
N LYS A 423 12.25 -28.29 11.61
CA LYS A 423 12.76 -29.21 12.62
C LYS A 423 11.98 -30.54 12.59
N ARG A 424 12.69 -31.65 12.83
CA ARG A 424 12.12 -32.99 12.75
C ARG A 424 10.82 -33.13 13.55
N ASP A 425 10.78 -32.64 14.77
CA ASP A 425 9.60 -32.78 15.62
C ASP A 425 8.42 -31.95 15.09
N THR A 426 8.66 -30.77 14.53
CA THR A 426 7.64 -29.95 13.90
C THR A 426 7.06 -30.65 12.67
N PHE A 427 7.90 -31.23 11.80
CA PHE A 427 7.49 -31.99 10.63
C PHE A 427 6.62 -33.21 11.01
N ILE A 428 7.11 -34.01 11.97
CA ILE A 428 6.39 -35.21 12.41
C ILE A 428 5.05 -34.87 13.10
N ASN A 429 5.02 -33.82 13.92
CA ASN A 429 3.79 -33.37 14.58
C ASN A 429 2.78 -32.83 13.56
N TRP A 430 3.23 -32.11 12.53
CA TRP A 430 2.38 -31.66 11.46
C TRP A 430 1.74 -32.84 10.70
N LEU A 431 2.52 -33.85 10.31
CA LEU A 431 2.00 -35.06 9.68
C LEU A 431 0.98 -35.79 10.55
N LYS A 432 1.23 -35.89 11.85
CA LYS A 432 0.28 -36.49 12.79
C LYS A 432 -1.06 -35.74 12.85
N SER A 433 -0.98 -34.40 12.94
CA SER A 433 -2.17 -33.54 13.02
C SER A 433 -3.00 -33.55 11.73
N ASN A 434 -2.35 -33.77 10.59
CA ASN A 434 -2.99 -33.81 9.27
C ASN A 434 -3.19 -35.24 8.73
N ALA A 435 -2.92 -36.25 9.53
CA ALA A 435 -2.94 -37.65 9.11
C ALA A 435 -4.28 -38.09 8.50
N GLN A 436 -5.41 -37.65 9.07
CA GLN A 436 -6.74 -37.92 8.57
C GLN A 436 -7.01 -37.36 7.18
N LYS A 437 -6.48 -36.14 6.89
CA LYS A 437 -6.64 -35.49 5.59
C LYS A 437 -6.02 -36.28 4.44
N TYR A 438 -4.94 -37.02 4.72
CA TYR A 438 -4.19 -37.82 3.76
C TYR A 438 -4.48 -39.33 3.85
N SER A 439 -5.48 -39.73 4.67
CA SER A 439 -5.76 -41.13 4.95
C SER A 439 -4.57 -41.92 5.48
N VAL A 440 -3.72 -41.26 6.28
CA VAL A 440 -2.49 -41.77 6.85
C VAL A 440 -2.69 -42.02 8.36
N LYS A 441 -2.03 -43.02 8.94
CA LYS A 441 -2.10 -43.30 10.36
C LYS A 441 -0.70 -43.34 10.97
N TYR A 442 -0.50 -42.61 12.07
CA TYR A 442 0.73 -42.72 12.83
C TYR A 442 0.71 -43.94 13.75
N SER A 443 1.79 -44.72 13.71
CA SER A 443 1.95 -45.93 14.53
C SER A 443 3.31 -45.93 15.21
N ASN A 444 3.35 -46.38 16.47
CA ASN A 444 4.61 -46.61 17.19
C ASN A 444 5.27 -47.92 16.79
N ASN A 445 4.59 -48.75 16.00
CA ASN A 445 4.94 -50.15 15.73
C ASN A 445 4.75 -50.49 14.25
N ILE A 446 5.45 -49.82 13.34
CA ILE A 446 5.52 -50.28 11.94
C ILE A 446 6.75 -51.12 11.72
N TYR A 447 6.75 -51.96 10.68
CA TYR A 447 7.91 -52.77 10.27
C TYR A 447 8.49 -52.16 8.99
N GLU A 448 9.72 -51.66 9.05
CA GLU A 448 10.50 -51.18 7.91
C GLU A 448 11.81 -51.94 7.86
N ASN A 449 12.09 -52.58 6.74
CA ASN A 449 13.32 -53.39 6.54
C ASN A 449 13.54 -54.45 7.67
N GLY A 450 12.48 -55.11 8.12
CA GLY A 450 12.52 -56.14 9.16
C GLY A 450 12.72 -55.61 10.59
N LYS A 451 12.78 -54.29 10.79
CA LYS A 451 12.95 -53.65 12.11
C LYS A 451 11.66 -52.96 12.53
N ARG A 452 11.33 -53.06 13.82
CA ARG A 452 10.21 -52.36 14.43
C ARG A 452 10.60 -50.92 14.73
N VAL A 453 9.89 -49.96 14.14
CA VAL A 453 10.16 -48.53 14.25
C VAL A 453 8.87 -47.73 14.38
N ARG A 454 9.00 -46.42 14.72
CA ARG A 454 7.89 -45.46 14.70
C ARG A 454 7.73 -44.86 13.32
N GLY A 455 6.50 -44.71 12.83
CA GLY A 455 6.30 -44.14 11.50
C GLY A 455 4.83 -43.98 11.14
N PHE A 456 4.58 -43.97 9.85
CA PHE A 456 3.28 -43.73 9.26
C PHE A 456 2.88 -44.93 8.37
N GLU A 457 1.63 -45.33 8.50
CA GLU A 457 0.96 -46.29 7.63
C GLU A 457 0.12 -45.51 6.60
N GLY A 458 0.03 -45.99 5.38
CA GLY A 458 -0.77 -45.36 4.32
C GLY A 458 0.02 -44.39 3.39
N ILE A 459 1.32 -44.26 3.56
CA ILE A 459 2.17 -43.36 2.77
C ILE A 459 3.46 -44.07 2.32
N TYR A 460 3.88 -43.79 1.09
CA TYR A 460 5.20 -44.18 0.55
C TYR A 460 5.88 -42.98 -0.10
N LEU A 461 7.15 -43.11 -0.39
CA LEU A 461 7.96 -42.06 -1.02
C LEU A 461 8.36 -42.52 -2.44
N ASN A 462 8.23 -41.62 -3.41
CA ASN A 462 8.58 -41.83 -4.82
C ASN A 462 10.09 -41.88 -5.03
#